data_f6621a4fb6822bbc566a2c198073ccce
#
_entry.id   f6621a4fb6822bbc566a2c198073ccce
#
_cell.length_a   1.000
_cell.length_b   1.000
_cell.length_c   1.000
_cell.angle_alpha   90.00
_cell.angle_beta   90.00
_cell.angle_gamma   90.00
#
_symmetry.space_group_name_H-M   'P 1'
#
loop_
_entity.id
_entity.type
_entity.pdbx_description
1 polymer ?
#
loop_
_entity_poly.entity_id
_entity_poly.type
_entity_poly.pdbx_seq_one_letter_code
_entity_poly.pdbx_strand_id
1 'polypeptide(L)'
;MKQMFILIILLVIGYAVYEVLQEPLVEPEPEYLPEKQEQVEAEPEPEQEPPAPVPSINPLDQLKKTNRCPDCNLEKADLQGWKLKGADLNGANLGEANLSGADLSGANLSGANLMWANLKGANLENADIGGTDFRGAELSGATSPKGSRCSQDSGSACLE
;
A
#
# COMPACT_ATOMS: atom_id res chain seq x y z
N MET A 1 -38.09 58.68 35.69
CA MET A 1 -38.37 57.42 34.94
C MET A 1 -38.60 57.68 33.44
N LYS A 2 -39.40 58.63 33.00
CA LYS A 2 -39.64 58.89 31.57
C LYS A 2 -38.40 59.26 30.77
N GLN A 3 -37.48 60.05 31.34
CA GLN A 3 -36.22 60.51 30.69
C GLN A 3 -35.25 59.34 30.43
N MET A 4 -35.21 58.36 31.34
CA MET A 4 -34.35 57.17 31.18
C MET A 4 -34.82 56.26 30.04
N PHE A 5 -36.16 56.11 29.86
CA PHE A 5 -36.72 55.31 28.79
C PHE A 5 -36.42 55.90 27.39
N ILE A 6 -36.45 57.22 27.26
CA ILE A 6 -36.14 57.90 26.00
C ILE A 6 -34.66 57.70 25.61
N LEU A 7 -33.75 57.73 26.60
CA LEU A 7 -32.32 57.52 26.34
C LEU A 7 -32.02 56.06 25.89
N ILE A 8 -32.70 55.08 26.48
CA ILE A 8 -32.56 53.68 26.11
C ILE A 8 -33.08 53.45 24.69
N ILE A 9 -34.23 54.03 24.34
CA ILE A 9 -34.80 53.91 22.99
C ILE A 9 -33.89 54.53 21.93
N LEU A 10 -33.29 55.67 22.20
CA LEU A 10 -32.34 56.34 21.28
C LEU A 10 -31.03 55.52 21.11
N LEU A 11 -30.55 54.86 22.18
CA LEU A 11 -29.42 53.97 22.13
C LEU A 11 -29.70 52.72 21.29
N VAL A 12 -30.88 52.12 21.46
CA VAL A 12 -31.26 50.91 20.68
C VAL A 12 -31.47 51.20 19.22
N ILE A 13 -32.12 52.35 18.90
CA ILE A 13 -32.29 52.79 17.50
C ILE A 13 -30.93 53.15 16.87
N GLY A 14 -30.06 53.84 17.62
CA GLY A 14 -28.69 54.17 17.16
C GLY A 14 -27.88 52.91 16.87
N TYR A 15 -28.01 51.85 17.69
CA TYR A 15 -27.30 50.60 17.48
C TYR A 15 -27.83 49.84 16.26
N ALA A 16 -29.15 49.78 16.08
CA ALA A 16 -29.77 49.16 14.91
C ALA A 16 -29.43 49.86 13.58
N VAL A 17 -29.31 51.19 13.58
CA VAL A 17 -28.88 51.95 12.39
C VAL A 17 -27.40 51.76 12.13
N TYR A 18 -26.57 51.58 13.17
CA TYR A 18 -25.15 51.30 13.01
C TYR A 18 -24.87 49.97 12.36
N GLU A 19 -25.62 48.89 12.73
CA GLU A 19 -25.50 47.60 12.11
C GLU A 19 -25.92 47.55 10.64
N VAL A 20 -26.98 48.30 10.27
CA VAL A 20 -27.44 48.39 8.87
C VAL A 20 -26.46 49.11 7.98
N LEU A 21 -25.66 50.02 8.55
CA LEU A 21 -24.63 50.80 7.78
C LEU A 21 -23.29 50.05 7.68
N GLN A 22 -23.16 48.88 8.33
CA GLN A 22 -21.96 48.02 8.29
C GLN A 22 -22.10 46.82 7.37
N GLU A 23 -23.17 46.73 6.56
CA GLU A 23 -23.18 45.72 5.51
C GLU A 23 -21.98 45.98 4.59
N PRO A 24 -21.09 44.98 4.45
CA PRO A 24 -20.00 45.12 3.51
C PRO A 24 -20.61 45.34 2.12
N LEU A 25 -20.22 46.42 1.47
CA LEU A 25 -20.50 46.63 0.05
C LEU A 25 -19.96 45.40 -0.67
N VAL A 26 -20.86 44.46 -1.01
CA VAL A 26 -20.53 43.36 -1.92
C VAL A 26 -20.16 44.03 -3.24
N GLU A 27 -18.88 44.18 -3.50
CA GLU A 27 -18.42 44.56 -4.83
C GLU A 27 -19.05 43.53 -5.81
N PRO A 28 -19.70 44.00 -6.88
CA PRO A 28 -20.20 43.09 -7.88
C PRO A 28 -19.01 42.28 -8.39
N GLU A 29 -19.11 40.94 -8.24
CA GLU A 29 -18.16 40.01 -8.87
C GLU A 29 -18.02 40.45 -10.36
N PRO A 30 -16.79 40.52 -10.88
CA PRO A 30 -16.59 40.83 -12.27
C PRO A 30 -17.37 39.84 -13.09
N GLU A 31 -18.34 40.35 -13.86
CA GLU A 31 -19.14 39.60 -14.80
C GLU A 31 -18.17 38.79 -15.67
N TYR A 32 -18.12 37.47 -15.41
CA TYR A 32 -17.30 36.51 -16.15
C TYR A 32 -17.82 36.50 -17.59
N LEU A 33 -17.25 37.34 -18.42
CA LEU A 33 -17.40 37.22 -19.87
C LEU A 33 -16.81 35.85 -20.22
N PRO A 34 -17.57 34.93 -20.81
CA PRO A 34 -16.99 33.67 -21.28
C PRO A 34 -15.91 34.02 -22.29
N GLU A 35 -14.65 33.91 -21.86
CA GLU A 35 -13.54 33.91 -22.81
C GLU A 35 -13.89 32.85 -23.87
N LYS A 36 -14.02 33.37 -25.08
CA LYS A 36 -14.15 32.59 -26.30
C LYS A 36 -13.05 31.54 -26.22
N GLN A 37 -13.40 30.32 -25.82
CA GLN A 37 -12.49 29.19 -25.89
C GLN A 37 -12.08 29.10 -27.36
N GLU A 38 -10.96 29.71 -27.65
CA GLU A 38 -10.19 29.40 -28.84
C GLU A 38 -9.92 27.90 -28.71
N GLN A 39 -10.67 27.11 -29.48
CA GLN A 39 -10.38 25.71 -29.66
C GLN A 39 -8.97 25.63 -30.20
N VAL A 40 -8.01 25.53 -29.28
CA VAL A 40 -6.71 24.98 -29.61
C VAL A 40 -7.03 23.57 -30.02
N GLU A 41 -7.15 23.37 -31.34
CA GLU A 41 -7.16 22.09 -32.00
C GLU A 41 -5.95 21.35 -31.42
N ALA A 42 -6.22 20.49 -30.41
CA ALA A 42 -5.17 19.70 -29.80
C ALA A 42 -4.60 18.88 -30.95
N GLU A 43 -3.38 19.24 -31.34
CA GLU A 43 -2.52 18.40 -32.16
C GLU A 43 -2.59 17.01 -31.53
N PRO A 44 -2.99 15.95 -32.26
CA PRO A 44 -3.10 14.63 -31.65
C PRO A 44 -1.75 14.33 -30.99
N GLU A 45 -1.76 14.18 -29.64
CA GLU A 45 -0.60 13.63 -28.96
C GLU A 45 -0.16 12.40 -29.74
N PRO A 46 1.15 12.28 -30.07
CA PRO A 46 1.62 11.10 -30.77
C PRO A 46 1.15 9.89 -29.98
N GLU A 47 0.29 9.09 -30.60
CA GLU A 47 -0.20 7.83 -30.07
C GLU A 47 1.04 7.07 -29.61
N GLN A 48 1.29 7.08 -28.26
CA GLN A 48 2.39 6.31 -27.71
C GLN A 48 2.07 4.87 -28.04
N GLU A 49 2.77 4.32 -29.02
CA GLU A 49 2.73 2.89 -29.28
C GLU A 49 2.85 2.20 -27.92
N PRO A 50 1.95 1.25 -27.59
CA PRO A 50 2.07 0.52 -26.34
C PRO A 50 3.50 0.00 -26.23
N PRO A 51 4.20 0.21 -25.11
CA PRO A 51 5.59 -0.21 -24.96
C PRO A 51 5.67 -1.66 -25.43
N ALA A 52 6.62 -1.92 -26.32
CA ALA A 52 6.87 -3.26 -26.84
C ALA A 52 6.82 -4.25 -25.67
N PRO A 53 6.15 -5.42 -25.80
CA PRO A 53 6.03 -6.34 -24.69
C PRO A 53 7.42 -6.66 -24.18
N VAL A 54 7.77 -6.13 -23.01
CA VAL A 54 9.00 -6.49 -22.31
C VAL A 54 9.01 -8.02 -22.24
N PRO A 55 10.09 -8.69 -22.67
CA PRO A 55 10.14 -10.14 -22.63
C PRO A 55 9.76 -10.56 -21.20
N SER A 56 8.63 -11.25 -21.04
CA SER A 56 8.17 -11.74 -19.76
C SER A 56 9.16 -12.80 -19.30
N ILE A 57 10.17 -12.37 -18.54
CA ILE A 57 11.09 -13.30 -17.90
C ILE A 57 10.23 -14.12 -16.93
N ASN A 58 10.25 -15.45 -17.12
CA ASN A 58 9.54 -16.33 -16.19
C ASN A 58 10.02 -16.02 -14.75
N PRO A 59 9.11 -15.72 -13.79
CA PRO A 59 9.48 -15.38 -12.41
C PRO A 59 10.42 -16.41 -11.76
N LEU A 60 10.23 -17.71 -12.04
CA LEU A 60 11.11 -18.76 -11.55
C LEU A 60 12.53 -18.68 -12.13
N ASP A 61 12.66 -18.36 -13.44
CA ASP A 61 13.95 -18.18 -14.07
C ASP A 61 14.66 -16.93 -13.54
N GLN A 62 13.91 -15.86 -13.29
CA GLN A 62 14.43 -14.65 -12.66
C GLN A 62 14.98 -14.96 -11.27
N LEU A 63 14.17 -15.57 -10.42
CA LEU A 63 14.54 -15.95 -9.06
C LEU A 63 15.77 -16.87 -9.06
N LYS A 64 15.81 -17.85 -9.96
CA LYS A 64 16.92 -18.80 -10.07
C LYS A 64 18.24 -18.12 -10.49
N LYS A 65 18.17 -17.14 -11.39
CA LYS A 65 19.37 -16.46 -11.92
C LYS A 65 19.90 -15.37 -11.01
N THR A 66 18.98 -14.61 -10.38
CA THR A 66 19.33 -13.36 -9.67
C THR A 66 19.16 -13.46 -8.16
N ASN A 67 18.54 -14.51 -7.65
CA ASN A 67 18.08 -14.65 -6.27
C ASN A 67 17.16 -13.49 -5.83
N ARG A 68 16.49 -12.82 -6.78
CA ARG A 68 15.62 -11.67 -6.55
C ARG A 68 14.36 -11.76 -7.39
N CYS A 69 13.23 -11.61 -6.74
CA CYS A 69 11.92 -11.60 -7.39
C CYS A 69 10.91 -10.81 -6.53
N PRO A 70 11.16 -9.50 -6.28
CA PRO A 70 10.21 -8.68 -5.56
C PRO A 70 8.91 -8.56 -6.37
N ASP A 71 7.77 -8.57 -5.68
CA ASP A 71 6.42 -8.48 -6.26
C ASP A 71 6.10 -9.54 -7.34
N CYS A 72 6.93 -10.58 -7.48
CA CYS A 72 6.70 -11.65 -8.45
C CYS A 72 5.48 -12.50 -8.09
N ASN A 73 4.78 -12.96 -9.13
CA ASN A 73 3.78 -14.01 -8.94
C ASN A 73 4.45 -15.40 -9.01
N LEU A 74 4.60 -16.01 -7.84
CA LEU A 74 5.12 -17.37 -7.61
C LEU A 74 4.05 -18.26 -6.99
N GLU A 75 2.77 -17.92 -7.17
CA GLU A 75 1.65 -18.71 -6.68
C GLU A 75 1.75 -20.15 -7.21
N LYS A 76 1.56 -21.11 -6.31
CA LYS A 76 1.66 -22.56 -6.61
C LYS A 76 3.02 -23.01 -7.17
N ALA A 77 4.05 -22.17 -7.09
CA ALA A 77 5.38 -22.55 -7.57
C ALA A 77 5.98 -23.70 -6.76
N ASP A 78 6.68 -24.61 -7.44
CA ASP A 78 7.46 -25.65 -6.76
C ASP A 78 8.90 -25.13 -6.52
N LEU A 79 9.15 -24.78 -5.26
CA LEU A 79 10.42 -24.28 -4.75
C LEU A 79 11.01 -25.24 -3.70
N GLN A 80 10.59 -26.50 -3.73
CA GLN A 80 11.03 -27.51 -2.76
C GLN A 80 12.57 -27.62 -2.74
N GLY A 81 13.15 -27.47 -1.55
CA GLY A 81 14.58 -27.60 -1.34
C GLY A 81 15.44 -26.52 -2.02
N TRP A 82 14.85 -25.45 -2.56
CA TRP A 82 15.62 -24.39 -3.20
C TRP A 82 16.51 -23.65 -2.19
N LYS A 83 17.69 -23.24 -2.68
CA LYS A 83 18.64 -22.44 -1.93
C LYS A 83 18.32 -20.95 -2.15
N LEU A 84 17.45 -20.41 -1.32
CA LEU A 84 16.97 -19.03 -1.39
C LEU A 84 17.58 -18.17 -0.27
N LYS A 85 18.75 -18.55 0.20
CA LYS A 85 19.46 -17.80 1.24
C LYS A 85 19.68 -16.34 0.79
N GLY A 86 19.21 -15.39 1.60
CA GLY A 86 19.30 -13.97 1.32
C GLY A 86 18.50 -13.53 0.08
N ALA A 87 17.55 -14.33 -0.39
CA ALA A 87 16.71 -13.96 -1.53
C ALA A 87 15.89 -12.71 -1.24
N ASP A 88 15.68 -11.88 -2.25
CA ASP A 88 14.76 -10.75 -2.20
C ASP A 88 13.42 -11.17 -2.80
N LEU A 89 12.47 -11.45 -1.92
CA LEU A 89 11.09 -11.89 -2.21
C LEU A 89 10.06 -10.91 -1.61
N ASN A 90 10.48 -9.64 -1.40
CA ASN A 90 9.59 -8.61 -0.87
C ASN A 90 8.33 -8.49 -1.71
N GLY A 91 7.16 -8.49 -1.06
CA GLY A 91 5.86 -8.39 -1.73
C GLY A 91 5.49 -9.55 -2.66
N ALA A 92 6.32 -10.59 -2.80
CA ALA A 92 6.05 -11.68 -3.72
C ALA A 92 4.79 -12.48 -3.33
N ASN A 93 4.02 -12.91 -4.33
CA ASN A 93 2.91 -13.83 -4.13
C ASN A 93 3.42 -15.28 -4.19
N LEU A 94 3.54 -15.92 -3.03
CA LEU A 94 3.94 -17.32 -2.81
C LEU A 94 2.76 -18.16 -2.30
N GLY A 95 1.53 -17.71 -2.52
CA GLY A 95 0.33 -18.42 -2.11
C GLY A 95 0.33 -19.86 -2.64
N GLU A 96 0.01 -20.84 -1.79
CA GLU A 96 -0.01 -22.28 -2.12
C GLU A 96 1.34 -22.82 -2.67
N ALA A 97 2.43 -22.06 -2.63
CA ALA A 97 3.73 -22.53 -3.12
C ALA A 97 4.30 -23.65 -2.25
N ASN A 98 5.05 -24.56 -2.86
CA ASN A 98 5.77 -25.62 -2.16
C ASN A 98 7.20 -25.13 -1.85
N LEU A 99 7.44 -24.74 -0.62
CA LEU A 99 8.75 -24.32 -0.08
C LEU A 99 9.31 -25.34 0.91
N SER A 100 8.82 -26.58 0.88
CA SER A 100 9.25 -27.59 1.83
C SER A 100 10.77 -27.83 1.74
N GLY A 101 11.45 -27.77 2.89
CA GLY A 101 12.90 -27.91 2.97
C GLY A 101 13.72 -26.80 2.29
N ALA A 102 13.11 -25.73 1.83
CA ALA A 102 13.85 -24.62 1.24
C ALA A 102 14.72 -23.87 2.26
N ASP A 103 15.87 -23.38 1.84
CA ASP A 103 16.72 -22.51 2.67
C ASP A 103 16.42 -21.05 2.36
N LEU A 104 15.61 -20.43 3.21
CA LEU A 104 15.22 -19.01 3.17
C LEU A 104 15.99 -18.19 4.21
N SER A 105 17.11 -18.71 4.73
CA SER A 105 17.86 -18.00 5.78
C SER A 105 18.30 -16.61 5.31
N GLY A 106 17.99 -15.58 6.10
CA GLY A 106 18.27 -14.20 5.78
C GLY A 106 17.50 -13.62 4.58
N ALA A 107 16.52 -14.34 4.04
CA ALA A 107 15.71 -13.83 2.92
C ALA A 107 14.81 -12.64 3.36
N ASN A 108 14.54 -11.74 2.45
CA ASN A 108 13.55 -10.67 2.62
C ASN A 108 12.20 -11.15 2.10
N LEU A 109 11.29 -11.45 3.01
CA LEU A 109 9.91 -11.86 2.75
C LEU A 109 8.90 -10.79 3.18
N SER A 110 9.38 -9.56 3.49
CA SER A 110 8.50 -8.49 3.96
C SER A 110 7.33 -8.26 3.02
N GLY A 111 6.11 -8.27 3.57
CA GLY A 111 4.88 -8.08 2.79
C GLY A 111 4.53 -9.22 1.82
N ALA A 112 5.30 -10.32 1.80
CA ALA A 112 4.99 -11.45 0.92
C ALA A 112 3.71 -12.17 1.34
N ASN A 113 3.00 -12.75 0.37
CA ASN A 113 1.86 -13.62 0.61
C ASN A 113 2.32 -15.08 0.61
N LEU A 114 2.26 -15.75 1.78
CA LEU A 114 2.55 -17.17 1.97
C LEU A 114 1.31 -17.96 2.43
N MET A 115 0.11 -17.45 2.09
CA MET A 115 -1.13 -18.13 2.43
C MET A 115 -1.15 -19.55 1.84
N TRP A 116 -1.46 -20.54 2.70
CA TRP A 116 -1.54 -21.95 2.31
C TRP A 116 -0.24 -22.52 1.75
N ALA A 117 0.90 -21.86 1.87
CA ALA A 117 2.18 -22.36 1.40
C ALA A 117 2.67 -23.53 2.28
N ASN A 118 3.37 -24.47 1.67
CA ASN A 118 4.02 -25.58 2.37
C ASN A 118 5.46 -25.19 2.72
N LEU A 119 5.70 -24.87 3.99
CA LEU A 119 7.02 -24.50 4.56
C LEU A 119 7.58 -25.60 5.48
N LYS A 120 7.11 -26.85 5.34
CA LYS A 120 7.60 -27.95 6.17
C LYS A 120 9.11 -28.08 6.10
N GLY A 121 9.77 -28.01 7.25
CA GLY A 121 11.23 -28.11 7.33
C GLY A 121 12.02 -27.00 6.66
N ALA A 122 11.37 -25.94 6.21
CA ALA A 122 12.06 -24.77 5.64
C ALA A 122 12.91 -24.04 6.71
N ASN A 123 14.00 -23.42 6.28
CA ASN A 123 14.85 -22.61 7.15
C ASN A 123 14.59 -21.14 6.94
N LEU A 124 13.98 -20.45 7.92
CA LEU A 124 13.69 -19.03 7.93
C LEU A 124 14.64 -18.26 8.87
N GLU A 125 15.73 -18.86 9.34
CA GLU A 125 16.63 -18.21 10.29
C GLU A 125 17.12 -16.85 9.77
N ASN A 126 16.94 -15.79 10.58
CA ASN A 126 17.25 -14.41 10.24
C ASN A 126 16.49 -13.86 9.01
N ALA A 127 15.43 -14.51 8.55
CA ALA A 127 14.60 -13.95 7.49
C ALA A 127 13.80 -12.74 8.00
N ASP A 128 13.64 -11.73 7.15
CA ASP A 128 12.73 -10.63 7.39
C ASP A 128 11.32 -11.02 6.95
N ILE A 129 10.42 -11.19 7.90
CA ILE A 129 9.03 -11.59 7.71
C ILE A 129 8.03 -10.47 8.05
N GLY A 130 8.47 -9.21 8.08
CA GLY A 130 7.63 -8.07 8.43
C GLY A 130 6.42 -7.96 7.50
N GLY A 131 5.21 -8.05 8.07
CA GLY A 131 3.97 -7.97 7.26
C GLY A 131 3.69 -9.15 6.34
N THR A 132 4.42 -10.26 6.44
CA THR A 132 4.18 -11.48 5.67
C THR A 132 2.90 -12.19 6.11
N ASP A 133 2.10 -12.65 5.17
CA ASP A 133 0.87 -13.38 5.45
C ASP A 133 1.09 -14.90 5.44
N PHE A 134 1.10 -15.52 6.62
CA PHE A 134 1.28 -16.97 6.79
C PHE A 134 -0.03 -17.72 7.07
N ARG A 135 -1.20 -17.12 6.81
CA ARG A 135 -2.48 -17.79 7.10
C ARG A 135 -2.61 -19.11 6.36
N GLY A 136 -2.85 -20.19 7.09
CA GLY A 136 -2.95 -21.52 6.53
C GLY A 136 -1.63 -22.15 6.08
N ALA A 137 -0.50 -21.49 6.27
CA ALA A 137 0.80 -22.06 5.92
C ALA A 137 1.19 -23.24 6.84
N GLU A 138 1.83 -24.26 6.26
CA GLU A 138 2.31 -25.42 6.99
C GLU A 138 3.78 -25.25 7.40
N LEU A 139 4.03 -25.00 8.69
CA LEU A 139 5.36 -24.68 9.24
C LEU A 139 6.01 -25.82 10.05
N SER A 140 5.43 -27.01 10.01
CA SER A 140 5.90 -28.14 10.80
C SER A 140 7.39 -28.45 10.53
N GLY A 141 8.21 -28.41 11.58
CA GLY A 141 9.65 -28.63 11.48
C GLY A 141 10.46 -27.51 10.84
N ALA A 142 9.82 -26.39 10.46
CA ALA A 142 10.53 -25.21 9.97
C ALA A 142 11.38 -24.58 11.09
N THR A 143 12.43 -23.87 10.70
CA THR A 143 13.21 -23.04 11.63
C THR A 143 12.69 -21.60 11.52
N SER A 144 12.29 -21.00 12.65
CA SER A 144 11.79 -19.64 12.72
C SER A 144 12.90 -18.60 12.48
N PRO A 145 12.57 -17.30 12.27
CA PRO A 145 13.57 -16.27 12.14
C PRO A 145 14.53 -16.14 13.35
N LYS A 146 14.06 -16.50 14.53
CA LYS A 146 14.84 -16.51 15.78
C LYS A 146 15.64 -17.81 15.99
N GLY A 147 15.62 -18.74 15.03
CA GLY A 147 16.33 -20.02 15.10
C GLY A 147 15.60 -21.11 15.87
N SER A 148 14.38 -20.88 16.34
CA SER A 148 13.57 -21.88 17.04
C SER A 148 12.89 -22.83 16.06
N ARG A 149 12.74 -24.09 16.41
CA ARG A 149 12.05 -25.08 15.57
C ARG A 149 10.56 -25.09 15.82
N CYS A 150 9.77 -24.95 14.75
CA CYS A 150 8.31 -25.02 14.79
C CYS A 150 7.82 -26.44 15.04
N SER A 151 6.94 -26.64 16.04
CA SER A 151 6.26 -27.92 16.27
C SER A 151 5.11 -28.10 15.28
N GLN A 152 4.56 -29.33 15.21
CA GLN A 152 3.46 -29.63 14.29
C GLN A 152 2.18 -28.81 14.59
N ASP A 153 2.00 -28.42 15.85
CA ASP A 153 0.78 -27.77 16.33
C ASP A 153 0.93 -26.22 16.49
N SER A 154 2.13 -25.67 16.24
CA SER A 154 2.41 -24.26 16.52
C SER A 154 1.85 -23.29 15.46
N GLY A 155 1.56 -23.77 14.26
CA GLY A 155 1.12 -22.88 13.17
C GLY A 155 2.07 -21.69 13.00
N SER A 156 1.52 -20.50 12.71
CA SER A 156 2.30 -19.26 12.60
C SER A 156 2.81 -18.72 13.95
N ALA A 157 2.30 -19.22 15.09
CA ALA A 157 2.75 -18.76 16.41
C ALA A 157 4.24 -19.06 16.70
N CYS A 158 4.88 -19.95 15.95
CA CYS A 158 6.31 -20.20 16.10
C CYS A 158 7.20 -19.10 15.49
N LEU A 159 6.63 -18.20 14.71
CA LEU A 159 7.37 -17.14 13.99
C LEU A 159 7.51 -15.86 14.81
N GLU A 160 6.80 -15.74 15.94
CA GLU A 160 6.80 -14.58 16.86
C GLU A 160 8.04 -14.45 17.74
#